data_5eff98851c00ee326a1fbf703ebba786
#
_entry.id   5eff98851c00ee326a1fbf703ebba786
#
_cell.length_a   1.000
_cell.length_b   1.000
_cell.length_c   1.000
_cell.angle_alpha   90.00
_cell.angle_beta   90.00
_cell.angle_gamma   90.00
#
_symmetry.space_group_name_H-M   'P 1'
#
loop_
_entity.id
_entity.type
_entity.pdbx_description
1 polymer ?
#
loop_
_entity_poly.entity_id
_entity_poly.type
_entity_poly.pdbx_seq_one_letter_code
_entity_poly.pdbx_strand_id
1 'polypeptide(L)'
;LGKDRLAGDEIDLISINSSFINAQPLPLPYSGNERIIEPNAYDILIAGWCRYWNDIFGPDLTIEANFIKALIESESRFNPLAIAKNKKSVGPARGLVQITEQTLKILKDRKGEIKDHYIDIEKEELFIPSKNLCAAIRWLFRKREILQKRLQRSPTWVETIVEYKGLGPDLKKNGHRSLKVMNDFLSIYKRYR
;
A
#
# COMPACT_ATOMS: atom_id res chain seq x y z
N LEU A 1 -9.53 -12.67 20.98
CA LEU A 1 -9.74 -13.12 19.59
C LEU A 1 -8.58 -12.61 18.74
N GLY A 2 -7.40 -13.18 18.99
CA GLY A 2 -6.22 -12.83 18.24
C GLY A 2 -6.27 -13.40 16.84
N LYS A 3 -6.79 -12.66 15.90
CA LYS A 3 -6.60 -12.99 14.50
C LYS A 3 -5.41 -12.23 13.97
N ASP A 4 -4.29 -12.85 14.18
CA ASP A 4 -3.05 -12.38 13.62
C ASP A 4 -2.91 -12.75 12.13
N ARG A 5 -4.00 -13.23 11.48
CA ARG A 5 -4.01 -13.74 10.10
C ARG A 5 -5.16 -13.16 9.29
N LEU A 6 -4.89 -12.81 8.03
CA LEU A 6 -5.88 -12.58 6.98
C LEU A 6 -5.60 -13.50 5.79
N ALA A 7 -6.42 -14.54 5.62
CA ALA A 7 -6.37 -15.42 4.46
C ALA A 7 -7.11 -14.80 3.27
N GLY A 8 -6.86 -15.34 2.08
CA GLY A 8 -7.45 -14.81 0.85
C GLY A 8 -8.98 -14.80 0.85
N ASP A 9 -9.62 -15.84 1.36
CA ASP A 9 -11.07 -15.95 1.53
C ASP A 9 -11.63 -14.96 2.57
N GLU A 10 -10.91 -14.74 3.66
CA GLU A 10 -11.29 -13.73 4.68
C GLU A 10 -11.21 -12.30 4.10
N ILE A 11 -10.19 -12.01 3.28
CA ILE A 11 -10.08 -10.73 2.58
C ILE A 11 -11.27 -10.52 1.63
N ASP A 12 -11.67 -11.56 0.89
CA ASP A 12 -12.83 -11.49 0.01
C ASP A 12 -14.12 -11.23 0.79
N LEU A 13 -14.36 -11.94 1.90
CA LEU A 13 -15.54 -11.74 2.77
C LEU A 13 -15.58 -10.34 3.40
N ILE A 14 -14.43 -9.80 3.83
CA ILE A 14 -14.36 -8.44 4.38
C ILE A 14 -14.72 -7.42 3.30
N SER A 15 -14.22 -7.58 2.09
CA SER A 15 -14.38 -6.62 1.00
C SER A 15 -15.82 -6.50 0.46
N ILE A 16 -16.69 -7.45 0.75
CA ILE A 16 -18.12 -7.41 0.40
C ILE A 16 -19.03 -7.01 1.56
N ASN A 17 -18.47 -6.79 2.74
CA ASN A 17 -19.25 -6.38 3.91
C ASN A 17 -19.80 -4.96 3.74
N SER A 18 -21.02 -4.70 4.22
CA SER A 18 -21.68 -3.40 4.08
C SER A 18 -20.87 -2.25 4.69
N SER A 19 -20.24 -2.45 5.84
CA SER A 19 -19.38 -1.43 6.45
C SER A 19 -18.16 -1.10 5.62
N PHE A 20 -17.62 -2.08 4.91
CA PHE A 20 -16.49 -1.90 4.00
C PHE A 20 -16.90 -1.15 2.73
N ILE A 21 -17.99 -1.59 2.08
CA ILE A 21 -18.50 -1.00 0.84
C ILE A 21 -18.92 0.47 1.04
N ASN A 22 -19.45 0.81 2.22
CA ASN A 22 -19.89 2.16 2.58
C ASN A 22 -18.77 2.99 3.25
N ALA A 23 -17.53 2.56 3.19
CA ALA A 23 -16.41 3.32 3.75
C ALA A 23 -16.27 4.69 3.08
N GLN A 24 -16.04 5.73 3.88
CA GLN A 24 -15.87 7.10 3.43
C GLN A 24 -14.66 7.75 4.12
N PRO A 25 -14.05 8.77 3.52
CA PRO A 25 -14.35 9.32 2.19
C PRO A 25 -13.83 8.44 1.06
N LEU A 26 -14.53 8.43 -0.07
CA LEU A 26 -13.95 7.89 -1.31
C LEU A 26 -12.82 8.80 -1.79
N PRO A 27 -11.81 8.26 -2.51
CA PRO A 27 -10.80 9.10 -3.12
C PRO A 27 -11.39 9.96 -4.24
N LEU A 28 -10.76 11.11 -4.48
CA LEU A 28 -11.13 11.97 -5.60
C LEU A 28 -11.00 11.25 -6.94
N PRO A 29 -11.87 11.55 -7.93
CA PRO A 29 -11.76 10.98 -9.26
C PRO A 29 -10.40 11.27 -9.92
N TYR A 30 -9.97 10.38 -10.79
CA TYR A 30 -8.75 10.59 -11.57
C TYR A 30 -8.89 11.83 -12.46
N SER A 31 -7.93 12.74 -12.37
CA SER A 31 -7.89 14.01 -13.11
C SER A 31 -6.63 14.16 -13.97
N GLY A 32 -5.86 13.08 -14.18
CA GLY A 32 -4.67 13.11 -15.03
C GLY A 32 -5.00 13.23 -16.52
N ASN A 33 -4.01 13.66 -17.32
CA ASN A 33 -4.15 13.84 -18.77
C ASN A 33 -3.94 12.53 -19.55
N GLU A 34 -3.43 11.48 -18.91
CA GLU A 34 -3.20 10.20 -19.58
C GLU A 34 -4.50 9.40 -19.71
N ARG A 35 -4.68 8.74 -20.85
CA ARG A 35 -5.81 7.83 -21.03
C ARG A 35 -5.56 6.54 -20.25
N ILE A 36 -6.24 6.43 -19.11
CA ILE A 36 -6.23 5.23 -18.26
C ILE A 36 -7.61 4.59 -18.31
N ILE A 37 -7.64 3.26 -18.40
CA ILE A 37 -8.89 2.50 -18.39
C ILE A 37 -9.36 2.35 -16.95
N GLU A 38 -10.57 2.86 -16.65
CA GLU A 38 -11.27 2.71 -15.36
C GLU A 38 -10.45 3.05 -14.09
N PRO A 39 -9.78 4.21 -14.02
CA PRO A 39 -8.94 4.55 -12.87
C PRO A 39 -9.72 4.70 -11.56
N ASN A 40 -11.05 4.84 -11.62
CA ASN A 40 -11.94 4.97 -10.46
C ASN A 40 -12.58 3.63 -10.04
N ALA A 41 -12.34 2.54 -10.77
CA ALA A 41 -12.93 1.22 -10.48
C ALA A 41 -12.56 0.65 -9.09
N TYR A 42 -11.48 1.15 -8.49
CA TYR A 42 -10.98 0.66 -7.20
C TYR A 42 -11.33 1.55 -6.01
N ASP A 43 -12.08 2.65 -6.20
CA ASP A 43 -12.30 3.68 -5.18
C ASP A 43 -12.94 3.12 -3.90
N ILE A 44 -13.94 2.24 -4.03
CA ILE A 44 -14.57 1.56 -2.90
C ILE A 44 -13.57 0.66 -2.16
N LEU A 45 -12.78 -0.13 -2.88
CA LEU A 45 -11.77 -1.00 -2.29
C LEU A 45 -10.68 -0.20 -1.57
N ILE A 46 -10.25 0.92 -2.16
CA ILE A 46 -9.26 1.82 -1.56
C ILE A 46 -9.80 2.38 -0.24
N ALA A 47 -11.00 2.97 -0.24
CA ALA A 47 -11.60 3.54 0.96
C ALA A 47 -11.81 2.47 2.05
N GLY A 48 -12.33 1.30 1.67
CA GLY A 48 -12.57 0.19 2.57
C GLY A 48 -11.31 -0.30 3.26
N TRP A 49 -10.24 -0.56 2.50
CA TRP A 49 -8.97 -1.05 3.08
C TRP A 49 -8.21 0.02 3.87
N CYS A 50 -8.28 1.30 3.47
CA CYS A 50 -7.75 2.39 4.29
C CYS A 50 -8.45 2.45 5.65
N ARG A 51 -9.78 2.44 5.67
CA ARG A 51 -10.57 2.42 6.91
C ARG A 51 -10.23 1.21 7.76
N TYR A 52 -10.27 -0.01 7.18
CA TYR A 52 -9.97 -1.25 7.89
C TYR A 52 -8.64 -1.20 8.64
N TRP A 53 -7.56 -0.83 7.95
CA TRP A 53 -6.25 -0.78 8.57
C TRP A 53 -6.06 0.39 9.53
N ASN A 54 -6.71 1.54 9.30
CA ASN A 54 -6.74 2.64 10.26
C ASN A 54 -7.44 2.22 11.56
N ASP A 55 -8.55 1.49 11.47
CA ASP A 55 -9.30 1.01 12.63
C ASP A 55 -8.50 -0.05 13.43
N ILE A 56 -7.75 -0.91 12.74
CA ILE A 56 -6.90 -1.93 13.38
C ILE A 56 -5.70 -1.30 14.12
N PHE A 57 -5.00 -0.36 13.47
CA PHE A 57 -3.74 0.16 14.01
C PHE A 57 -3.88 1.46 14.81
N GLY A 58 -4.99 2.19 14.68
CA GLY A 58 -5.23 3.46 15.37
C GLY A 58 -4.06 4.45 15.26
N PRO A 59 -3.54 4.76 14.04
CA PRO A 59 -2.35 5.58 13.91
C PRO A 59 -2.62 7.04 14.32
N ASP A 60 -1.58 7.74 14.78
CA ASP A 60 -1.58 9.18 15.02
C ASP A 60 -1.91 10.02 13.78
N LEU A 61 -1.58 9.49 12.60
CA LEU A 61 -1.91 10.03 11.29
C LEU A 61 -2.53 8.93 10.43
N THR A 62 -3.82 9.01 10.15
CA THR A 62 -4.55 8.05 9.32
C THR A 62 -4.04 8.05 7.88
N ILE A 63 -4.07 6.87 7.24
CA ILE A 63 -3.80 6.79 5.81
C ILE A 63 -5.06 7.16 5.03
N GLU A 64 -4.92 8.09 4.09
CA GLU A 64 -6.04 8.62 3.30
C GLU A 64 -6.25 7.83 2.00
N ALA A 65 -7.49 7.69 1.56
CA ALA A 65 -7.82 7.03 0.31
C ALA A 65 -7.16 7.70 -0.91
N ASN A 66 -7.12 9.03 -0.92
CA ASN A 66 -6.42 9.81 -1.97
C ASN A 66 -4.93 9.48 -2.07
N PHE A 67 -4.28 9.22 -0.93
CA PHE A 67 -2.88 8.83 -0.89
C PHE A 67 -2.64 7.46 -1.55
N ILE A 68 -3.49 6.47 -1.24
CA ILE A 68 -3.41 5.14 -1.85
C ILE A 68 -3.73 5.19 -3.34
N LYS A 69 -4.70 6.01 -3.77
CA LYS A 69 -5.00 6.20 -5.19
C LYS A 69 -3.80 6.77 -5.96
N ALA A 70 -3.12 7.77 -5.39
CA ALA A 70 -1.88 8.31 -5.96
C ALA A 70 -0.76 7.25 -6.03
N LEU A 71 -0.67 6.37 -5.03
CA LEU A 71 0.30 5.29 -5.02
C LEU A 71 0.02 4.28 -6.14
N ILE A 72 -1.23 3.86 -6.34
CA ILE A 72 -1.62 2.97 -7.44
C ILE A 72 -1.24 3.58 -8.79
N GLU A 73 -1.52 4.87 -8.98
CA GLU A 73 -1.13 5.57 -10.21
C GLU A 73 0.37 5.53 -10.43
N SER A 74 1.17 5.80 -9.38
CA SER A 74 2.64 5.82 -9.45
C SER A 74 3.26 4.45 -9.69
N GLU A 75 2.63 3.35 -9.27
CA GLU A 75 3.18 2.00 -9.31
C GLU A 75 2.75 1.21 -10.56
N SER A 76 1.48 1.28 -10.93
CA SER A 76 0.92 0.44 -12.00
C SER A 76 0.08 1.18 -13.02
N ARG A 77 -0.20 2.47 -12.82
CA ARG A 77 -1.19 3.21 -13.61
C ARG A 77 -2.54 2.51 -13.63
N PHE A 78 -3.00 2.03 -12.49
CA PHE A 78 -4.25 1.30 -12.28
C PHE A 78 -4.34 -0.04 -13.03
N ASN A 79 -3.23 -0.62 -13.48
CA ASN A 79 -3.23 -1.93 -14.10
C ASN A 79 -3.11 -3.04 -13.02
N PRO A 80 -4.17 -3.82 -12.75
CA PRO A 80 -4.13 -4.88 -11.74
C PRO A 80 -3.26 -6.06 -12.17
N LEU A 81 -2.97 -6.20 -13.46
CA LEU A 81 -2.15 -7.27 -14.02
C LEU A 81 -0.69 -6.84 -14.24
N ALA A 82 -0.31 -5.67 -13.73
CA ALA A 82 1.06 -5.17 -13.88
C ALA A 82 2.08 -6.10 -13.24
N ILE A 83 3.16 -6.37 -13.98
CA ILE A 83 4.34 -7.11 -13.51
C ILE A 83 5.57 -6.29 -13.81
N ALA A 84 6.36 -5.95 -12.79
CA ALA A 84 7.66 -5.34 -12.96
C ALA A 84 8.78 -6.31 -12.59
N LYS A 85 9.79 -6.41 -13.47
CA LYS A 85 11.00 -7.19 -13.20
C LYS A 85 11.87 -6.44 -12.20
N ASN A 86 12.31 -7.14 -11.17
CA ASN A 86 13.23 -6.64 -10.16
C ASN A 86 14.50 -7.51 -10.09
N LYS A 87 15.43 -7.14 -9.22
CA LYS A 87 16.59 -7.99 -8.91
C LYS A 87 16.12 -9.38 -8.47
N LYS A 88 16.87 -10.42 -8.82
CA LYS A 88 16.52 -11.82 -8.51
C LYS A 88 16.23 -12.06 -7.02
N SER A 89 16.96 -11.38 -6.13
CA SER A 89 16.78 -11.48 -4.67
C SER A 89 15.44 -10.90 -4.16
N VAL A 90 14.84 -9.98 -4.90
CA VAL A 90 13.57 -9.31 -4.53
C VAL A 90 12.39 -9.99 -5.20
N GLY A 91 12.61 -10.55 -6.38
CA GLY A 91 11.58 -11.14 -7.24
C GLY A 91 10.70 -10.11 -7.94
N PRO A 92 9.84 -10.55 -8.88
CA PRO A 92 8.91 -9.68 -9.57
C PRO A 92 7.95 -8.97 -8.62
N ALA A 93 7.58 -7.74 -8.97
CA ALA A 93 6.47 -7.02 -8.32
C ALA A 93 5.18 -7.22 -9.11
N ARG A 94 4.03 -7.30 -8.44
CA ARG A 94 2.73 -7.62 -9.04
C ARG A 94 1.60 -6.73 -8.54
N GLY A 95 0.65 -6.50 -9.42
CA GLY A 95 -0.65 -5.90 -9.12
C GLY A 95 -0.62 -4.38 -8.99
N LEU A 96 -1.70 -3.83 -8.47
CA LEU A 96 -1.95 -2.38 -8.40
C LEU A 96 -0.84 -1.59 -7.69
N VAL A 97 -0.33 -2.11 -6.58
CA VAL A 97 0.68 -1.42 -5.73
C VAL A 97 2.05 -2.11 -5.80
N GLN A 98 2.25 -2.98 -6.78
CA GLN A 98 3.55 -3.61 -7.08
C GLN A 98 4.21 -4.28 -5.87
N ILE A 99 3.49 -5.23 -5.24
CA ILE A 99 4.04 -6.06 -4.16
C ILE A 99 5.05 -7.05 -4.73
N THR A 100 6.26 -7.05 -4.19
CA THR A 100 7.33 -7.98 -4.60
C THR A 100 7.18 -9.35 -3.95
N GLU A 101 7.77 -10.39 -4.54
CA GLU A 101 7.80 -11.72 -3.93
C GLU A 101 8.49 -11.73 -2.56
N GLN A 102 9.53 -10.94 -2.37
CA GLN A 102 10.18 -10.79 -1.08
C GLN A 102 9.23 -10.16 -0.05
N THR A 103 8.50 -9.11 -0.42
CA THR A 103 7.49 -8.49 0.44
C THR A 103 6.40 -9.49 0.81
N LEU A 104 5.90 -10.26 -0.16
CA LEU A 104 4.89 -11.28 0.10
C LEU A 104 5.38 -12.35 1.08
N LYS A 105 6.61 -12.81 0.97
CA LYS A 105 7.22 -13.75 1.93
C LYS A 105 7.23 -13.19 3.36
N ILE A 106 7.55 -11.90 3.51
CA ILE A 106 7.53 -11.23 4.81
C ILE A 106 6.10 -11.11 5.35
N LEU A 107 5.15 -10.75 4.49
CA LEU A 107 3.73 -10.62 4.84
C LEU A 107 3.12 -11.96 5.29
N LYS A 108 3.55 -13.08 4.73
CA LYS A 108 3.08 -14.44 5.06
C LYS A 108 3.74 -15.05 6.29
N ASP A 109 4.87 -14.51 6.75
CA ASP A 109 5.64 -15.12 7.83
C ASP A 109 5.01 -14.83 9.20
N ARG A 110 4.21 -15.75 9.70
CA ARG A 110 3.55 -15.66 11.01
C ARG A 110 4.52 -15.59 12.20
N LYS A 111 5.79 -15.94 12.02
CA LYS A 111 6.83 -15.87 13.05
C LYS A 111 7.81 -14.73 12.77
N GLY A 112 7.62 -14.01 11.69
CA GLY A 112 8.47 -12.95 11.23
C GLY A 112 8.17 -11.59 11.87
N GLU A 113 8.60 -10.56 11.19
CA GLU A 113 8.43 -9.18 11.65
C GLU A 113 6.97 -8.66 11.57
N ILE A 114 6.08 -9.37 10.84
CA ILE A 114 4.65 -9.06 10.71
C ILE A 114 3.83 -10.20 11.33
N LYS A 115 4.18 -10.62 12.53
CA LYS A 115 3.46 -11.67 13.24
C LYS A 115 2.00 -11.29 13.58
N ASP A 116 1.74 -9.99 13.79
CA ASP A 116 0.41 -9.47 14.07
C ASP A 116 -0.26 -9.02 12.76
N HIS A 117 -1.41 -9.61 12.42
CA HIS A 117 -2.13 -9.36 11.16
C HIS A 117 -1.29 -9.66 9.90
N TYR A 118 -0.69 -10.85 9.85
CA TYR A 118 0.00 -11.32 8.65
C TYR A 118 -0.99 -11.69 7.53
N ILE A 119 -0.52 -11.57 6.29
CA ILE A 119 -1.35 -11.77 5.09
C ILE A 119 -0.98 -13.12 4.46
N ASP A 120 -1.93 -14.03 4.42
CA ASP A 120 -1.73 -15.37 3.88
C ASP A 120 -2.46 -15.54 2.54
N ILE A 121 -1.82 -15.07 1.48
CA ILE A 121 -2.27 -15.16 0.09
C ILE A 121 -1.16 -15.70 -0.80
N GLU A 122 -1.50 -16.25 -1.96
CA GLU A 122 -0.53 -16.71 -2.95
C GLU A 122 -0.11 -15.56 -3.91
N LYS A 123 1.01 -15.75 -4.59
CA LYS A 123 1.56 -14.71 -5.48
C LYS A 123 0.65 -14.39 -6.66
N GLU A 124 -0.15 -15.34 -7.11
CA GLU A 124 -1.15 -15.18 -8.17
C GLU A 124 -2.33 -14.33 -7.69
N GLU A 125 -2.65 -14.36 -6.40
CA GLU A 125 -3.72 -13.57 -5.81
C GLU A 125 -3.36 -12.08 -5.70
N LEU A 126 -2.09 -11.71 -5.88
CA LEU A 126 -1.68 -10.30 -5.98
C LEU A 126 -2.24 -9.58 -7.23
N PHE A 127 -2.80 -10.30 -8.19
CA PHE A 127 -3.53 -9.71 -9.32
C PHE A 127 -5.01 -9.41 -8.99
N ILE A 128 -5.49 -9.86 -7.84
CA ILE A 128 -6.84 -9.55 -7.35
C ILE A 128 -6.77 -8.21 -6.60
N PRO A 129 -7.48 -7.15 -7.08
CA PRO A 129 -7.35 -5.79 -6.53
C PRO A 129 -7.51 -5.70 -5.02
N SER A 130 -8.53 -6.33 -4.44
CA SER A 130 -8.79 -6.32 -3.00
C SER A 130 -7.62 -6.91 -2.20
N LYS A 131 -7.09 -8.07 -2.63
CA LYS A 131 -5.98 -8.76 -1.96
C LYS A 131 -4.67 -7.98 -2.08
N ASN A 132 -4.44 -7.36 -3.24
CA ASN A 132 -3.28 -6.51 -3.45
C ASN A 132 -3.30 -5.27 -2.55
N LEU A 133 -4.45 -4.58 -2.48
CA LEU A 133 -4.63 -3.39 -1.64
C LEU A 133 -4.54 -3.71 -0.15
N CYS A 134 -5.18 -4.79 0.30
CA CYS A 134 -5.07 -5.28 1.67
C CYS A 134 -3.60 -5.48 2.07
N ALA A 135 -2.85 -6.23 1.28
CA ALA A 135 -1.43 -6.53 1.51
C ALA A 135 -0.55 -5.28 1.46
N ALA A 136 -0.78 -4.40 0.47
CA ALA A 136 0.02 -3.20 0.27
C ALA A 136 -0.16 -2.19 1.42
N ILE A 137 -1.39 -1.95 1.87
CA ILE A 137 -1.64 -1.01 2.97
C ILE A 137 -1.08 -1.58 4.28
N ARG A 138 -1.26 -2.90 4.54
CA ARG A 138 -0.61 -3.56 5.68
C ARG A 138 0.91 -3.35 5.66
N TRP A 139 1.53 -3.51 4.49
CA TRP A 139 2.96 -3.30 4.32
C TRP A 139 3.39 -1.85 4.53
N LEU A 140 2.59 -0.87 4.11
CA LEU A 140 2.85 0.55 4.36
C LEU A 140 2.88 0.86 5.86
N PHE A 141 1.96 0.32 6.66
CA PHE A 141 2.01 0.46 8.12
C PHE A 141 3.33 -0.07 8.68
N ARG A 142 3.77 -1.26 8.22
CA ARG A 142 5.07 -1.80 8.65
C ARG A 142 6.24 -0.92 8.23
N LYS A 143 6.22 -0.39 7.02
CA LYS A 143 7.26 0.53 6.53
C LYS A 143 7.29 1.83 7.35
N ARG A 144 6.14 2.33 7.77
CA ARG A 144 6.03 3.50 8.64
C ARG A 144 6.68 3.25 10.01
N GLU A 145 6.43 2.09 10.62
CA GLU A 145 7.06 1.69 11.88
C GLU A 145 8.61 1.61 11.76
N ILE A 146 9.11 1.00 10.69
CA ILE A 146 10.55 0.90 10.43
C ILE A 146 11.16 2.30 10.28
N LEU A 147 10.50 3.17 9.52
CA LEU A 147 10.97 4.53 9.30
C LEU A 147 10.92 5.37 10.58
N GLN A 148 9.86 5.23 11.40
CA GLN A 148 9.75 5.89 12.70
C GLN A 148 10.93 5.54 13.62
N LYS A 149 11.28 4.26 13.70
CA LYS A 149 12.46 3.82 14.46
C LYS A 149 13.76 4.41 13.91
N ARG A 150 13.87 4.54 12.58
CA ARG A 150 15.07 5.10 11.93
C ARG A 150 15.20 6.61 12.15
N LEU A 151 14.10 7.34 12.04
CA LEU A 151 14.08 8.81 12.16
C LEU A 151 13.98 9.30 13.63
N GLN A 152 13.59 8.42 14.57
CA GLN A 152 13.32 8.75 15.97
C GLN A 152 12.20 9.80 16.13
N ARG A 153 11.27 9.83 15.18
CA ARG A 153 10.04 10.65 15.18
C ARG A 153 8.97 10.01 14.32
N SER A 154 7.73 10.45 14.47
CA SER A 154 6.63 10.01 13.61
C SER A 154 6.84 10.52 12.17
N PRO A 155 6.92 9.61 11.17
CA PRO A 155 7.05 10.01 9.78
C PRO A 155 5.67 10.31 9.17
N THR A 156 5.67 11.18 8.14
CA THR A 156 4.51 11.36 7.27
C THR A 156 4.33 10.15 6.34
N TRP A 157 3.13 10.01 5.76
CA TRP A 157 2.90 8.97 4.76
C TRP A 157 3.74 9.17 3.50
N VAL A 158 4.01 10.42 3.10
CA VAL A 158 4.89 10.71 1.96
C VAL A 158 6.34 10.25 2.21
N GLU A 159 6.86 10.48 3.40
CA GLU A 159 8.17 9.92 3.80
C GLU A 159 8.15 8.38 3.81
N THR A 160 7.03 7.78 4.17
CA THR A 160 6.87 6.32 4.17
C THR A 160 6.99 5.71 2.78
N ILE A 161 6.62 6.43 1.70
CA ILE A 161 6.87 5.99 0.32
C ILE A 161 8.37 5.81 0.04
N VAL A 162 9.21 6.63 0.62
CA VAL A 162 10.66 6.50 0.47
C VAL A 162 11.17 5.20 1.08
N GLU A 163 10.67 4.85 2.27
CA GLU A 163 10.98 3.55 2.90
C GLU A 163 10.36 2.38 2.12
N TYR A 164 9.15 2.55 1.58
CA TYR A 164 8.50 1.58 0.70
C TYR A 164 9.38 1.26 -0.53
N LYS A 165 10.01 2.27 -1.11
CA LYS A 165 10.95 2.14 -2.25
C LYS A 165 12.37 1.76 -1.83
N GLY A 166 12.60 1.41 -0.57
CA GLY A 166 13.91 0.97 -0.07
C GLY A 166 14.95 2.07 0.11
N LEU A 167 14.55 3.34 0.16
CA LEU A 167 15.43 4.51 0.26
C LEU A 167 15.44 5.17 1.67
N GLY A 168 14.93 4.49 2.69
CA GLY A 168 14.89 5.04 4.05
C GLY A 168 16.26 5.46 4.61
N PRO A 169 17.37 4.72 4.38
CA PRO A 169 18.70 5.17 4.78
C PRO A 169 19.13 6.48 4.10
N ASP A 170 18.73 6.68 2.84
CA ASP A 170 19.00 7.91 2.08
C ASP A 170 18.18 9.08 2.65
N LEU A 171 16.93 8.84 3.01
CA LEU A 171 16.06 9.85 3.64
C LEU A 171 16.65 10.36 4.96
N LYS A 172 17.18 9.47 5.82
CA LYS A 172 17.82 9.86 7.08
C LYS A 172 18.99 10.85 6.90
N LYS A 173 19.62 10.81 5.72
CA LYS A 173 20.73 11.68 5.36
C LYS A 173 20.32 12.88 4.52
N ASN A 174 19.02 13.13 4.34
CA ASN A 174 18.46 14.11 3.40
C ASN A 174 19.01 13.92 1.96
N GLY A 175 19.15 12.67 1.55
CA GLY A 175 19.77 12.33 0.28
C GLY A 175 18.93 12.75 -0.94
N HIS A 176 19.60 13.07 -2.04
CA HIS A 176 18.95 13.54 -3.27
C HIS A 176 17.95 12.53 -3.85
N ARG A 177 18.21 11.21 -3.73
CA ARG A 177 17.32 10.17 -4.27
C ARG A 177 16.00 10.09 -3.51
N SER A 178 16.03 10.21 -2.19
CA SER A 178 14.83 10.22 -1.37
C SER A 178 13.99 11.47 -1.63
N LEU A 179 14.62 12.64 -1.72
CA LEU A 179 13.95 13.90 -2.05
C LEU A 179 13.29 13.85 -3.44
N LYS A 180 13.99 13.28 -4.43
CA LYS A 180 13.42 13.09 -5.76
C LYS A 180 12.16 12.20 -5.71
N VAL A 181 12.21 11.05 -5.06
CA VAL A 181 11.06 10.15 -4.92
C VAL A 181 9.88 10.84 -4.24
N MET A 182 10.14 11.61 -3.18
CA MET A 182 9.09 12.38 -2.51
C MET A 182 8.44 13.41 -3.44
N ASN A 183 9.23 14.17 -4.19
CA ASN A 183 8.73 15.20 -5.10
C ASN A 183 7.96 14.59 -6.28
N ASP A 184 8.46 13.50 -6.87
CA ASP A 184 7.78 12.77 -7.94
C ASP A 184 6.41 12.25 -7.44
N PHE A 185 6.35 11.64 -6.26
CA PHE A 185 5.11 11.20 -5.66
C PHE A 185 4.16 12.35 -5.33
N LEU A 186 4.67 13.43 -4.74
CA LEU A 186 3.86 14.61 -4.41
C LEU A 186 3.25 15.28 -5.65
N SER A 187 3.92 15.24 -6.79
CA SER A 187 3.37 15.76 -8.05
C SER A 187 2.12 15.00 -8.49
N ILE A 188 2.09 13.67 -8.25
CA ILE A 188 0.93 12.82 -8.50
C ILE A 188 -0.14 13.06 -7.43
N TYR A 189 0.23 13.02 -6.17
CA TYR A 189 -0.71 13.13 -5.04
C TYR A 189 -1.46 14.47 -5.01
N LYS A 190 -0.84 15.56 -5.48
CA LYS A 190 -1.50 16.87 -5.61
C LYS A 190 -2.76 16.86 -6.49
N ARG A 191 -2.89 15.91 -7.41
CA ARG A 191 -4.10 15.76 -8.25
C ARG A 191 -5.31 15.21 -7.49
N TYR A 192 -5.08 14.63 -6.32
CA TYR A 192 -6.08 14.03 -5.45
C TYR A 192 -6.29 14.82 -4.15
N ARG A 193 -5.87 16.08 -4.13
CA ARG A 193 -6.02 16.96 -2.95
C ARG A 193 -6.95 18.13 -3.23
#